data_449b6d9cdc82615e96f2a816be62049c
#
_entry.id   449b6d9cdc82615e96f2a816be62049c
#
_cell.length_a   1.000
_cell.length_b   1.000
_cell.length_c   1.000
_cell.angle_alpha   90.00
_cell.angle_beta   90.00
_cell.angle_gamma   90.00
#
_symmetry.space_group_name_H-M   'P 1'
#
loop_
_entity.id
_entity.type
_entity.pdbx_description
1 polymer ?
#
loop_
_entity_poly.entity_id
_entity_poly.type
_entity_poly.pdbx_seq_one_letter_code
_entity_poly.pdbx_strand_id
1 'polypeptide(L)'
;MLFRSQHSGIWLWGQVFNELGAETTTILTAPTAQNLKSIDVYLIIDPDTKKETAKPNFVQKTDIQAISNWVKAGGTLIMMANDTANCEIPHFNELAKIFGVEFTNKSRNMVQGTKWEQGRVDIPAGNPVFKNTKTAYIKELVTLNVKLPAKSILSIGGDDIMATAKFGKGNVFIVGDPWLYNEYTDGRRIPTIYENFNAAKDLAKWALRVK
;
A
#
# COMPACT_ATOMS: atom_id res chain seq x y z
N MET A 1 1.16 1.01 -12.46
CA MET A 1 0.78 2.31 -11.88
C MET A 1 1.05 3.41 -12.88
N LEU A 2 0.07 4.24 -13.22
CA LEU A 2 0.27 5.39 -14.10
C LEU A 2 0.60 6.61 -13.24
N PHE A 3 1.83 7.12 -13.27
CA PHE A 3 2.14 8.46 -12.80
C PHE A 3 1.46 9.46 -13.73
N ARG A 4 0.18 9.79 -13.43
CA ARG A 4 -0.61 10.74 -14.22
C ARG A 4 -0.19 12.12 -13.84
N SER A 5 0.56 12.94 -14.22
CA SER A 5 0.91 14.34 -13.92
C SER A 5 1.36 14.64 -12.49
N GLN A 6 2.06 15.74 -12.31
CA GLN A 6 2.53 16.30 -11.02
C GLN A 6 1.43 16.51 -9.95
N HIS A 7 0.16 16.45 -10.34
CA HIS A 7 -0.96 16.82 -9.50
C HIS A 7 -1.96 15.68 -9.29
N SER A 8 -1.66 14.44 -9.72
CA SER A 8 -2.54 13.29 -9.57
C SER A 8 -1.82 12.02 -9.17
N GLY A 9 -2.55 11.05 -8.64
CA GLY A 9 -2.03 9.76 -8.21
C GLY A 9 -1.07 9.90 -7.03
N ILE A 10 0.02 9.13 -7.03
CA ILE A 10 1.02 9.09 -5.96
C ILE A 10 2.37 9.70 -6.39
N TRP A 11 2.35 10.65 -7.31
CA TRP A 11 3.58 11.28 -7.82
C TRP A 11 4.45 11.86 -6.70
N LEU A 12 3.83 12.54 -5.72
CA LEU A 12 4.55 13.12 -4.59
C LEU A 12 5.27 12.06 -3.75
N TRP A 13 4.65 10.91 -3.53
CA TRP A 13 5.31 9.81 -2.85
C TRP A 13 6.47 9.24 -3.67
N GLY A 14 6.35 9.21 -5.01
CA GLY A 14 7.47 8.89 -5.90
C GLY A 14 8.65 9.85 -5.72
N GLN A 15 8.39 11.16 -5.54
CA GLN A 15 9.46 12.13 -5.25
C GLN A 15 10.15 11.85 -3.91
N VAL A 16 9.42 11.42 -2.90
CA VAL A 16 10.02 11.00 -1.61
C VAL A 16 11.00 9.85 -1.80
N PHE A 17 10.69 8.87 -2.66
CA PHE A 17 11.66 7.80 -3.00
C PHE A 17 12.90 8.36 -3.71
N ASN A 18 12.72 9.31 -4.65
CA ASN A 18 13.85 9.93 -5.36
C ASN A 18 14.74 10.75 -4.40
N GLU A 19 14.16 11.50 -3.46
CA GLU A 19 14.88 12.24 -2.42
C GLU A 19 15.70 11.30 -1.50
N LEU A 20 15.26 10.05 -1.34
CA LEU A 20 15.98 9.02 -0.60
C LEU A 20 17.02 8.27 -1.45
N GLY A 21 17.27 8.73 -2.69
CA GLY A 21 18.28 8.19 -3.59
C GLY A 21 17.81 7.02 -4.46
N ALA A 22 16.52 6.72 -4.49
CA ALA A 22 15.97 5.72 -5.38
C ALA A 22 15.60 6.32 -6.74
N GLU A 23 15.59 5.50 -7.79
CA GLU A 23 15.01 5.83 -9.09
C GLU A 23 13.62 5.19 -9.22
N THR A 24 12.62 5.98 -9.65
CA THR A 24 11.26 5.47 -9.82
C THR A 24 10.95 5.18 -11.28
N THR A 25 10.35 4.02 -11.55
CA THR A 25 9.93 3.59 -12.89
C THR A 25 8.55 2.96 -12.86
N THR A 26 7.94 2.80 -14.02
CA THR A 26 6.64 2.14 -14.17
C THR A 26 6.79 0.87 -15.00
N ILE A 27 6.35 -0.26 -14.46
CA ILE A 27 6.26 -1.52 -15.20
C ILE A 27 4.90 -1.55 -15.89
N LEU A 28 4.89 -1.48 -17.23
CA LEU A 28 3.68 -1.45 -18.05
C LEU A 28 3.20 -2.84 -18.51
N THR A 29 3.94 -3.87 -18.18
CA THR A 29 3.65 -5.27 -18.54
C THR A 29 3.43 -6.10 -17.30
N ALA A 30 2.98 -7.34 -17.45
CA ALA A 30 2.93 -8.29 -16.34
C ALA A 30 4.29 -8.44 -15.66
N PRO A 31 4.35 -8.59 -14.34
CA PRO A 31 5.60 -8.81 -13.62
C PRO A 31 6.23 -10.14 -14.02
N THR A 32 7.52 -10.11 -14.32
CA THR A 32 8.33 -11.27 -14.65
C THR A 32 9.63 -11.27 -13.87
N ALA A 33 10.32 -12.40 -13.78
CA ALA A 33 11.64 -12.45 -13.16
C ALA A 33 12.62 -11.46 -13.81
N GLN A 34 12.47 -11.21 -15.12
CA GLN A 34 13.36 -10.31 -15.87
C GLN A 34 13.10 -8.84 -15.51
N ASN A 35 11.84 -8.38 -15.54
CA ASN A 35 11.54 -6.97 -15.28
C ASN A 35 11.57 -6.59 -13.78
N LEU A 36 11.52 -7.58 -12.88
CA LEU A 36 11.70 -7.38 -11.45
C LEU A 36 13.17 -7.48 -10.99
N LYS A 37 14.10 -7.93 -11.86
CA LYS A 37 15.49 -8.23 -11.47
C LYS A 37 16.24 -7.02 -10.89
N SER A 38 15.99 -5.82 -11.39
CA SER A 38 16.63 -4.55 -10.97
C SER A 38 15.75 -3.72 -10.05
N ILE A 39 14.65 -4.27 -9.57
CA ILE A 39 13.69 -3.55 -8.72
C ILE A 39 13.93 -3.94 -7.27
N ASP A 40 14.11 -2.96 -6.39
CA ASP A 40 14.24 -3.16 -4.94
C ASP A 40 12.88 -3.07 -4.23
N VAL A 41 11.99 -2.18 -4.70
CA VAL A 41 10.65 -1.97 -4.15
C VAL A 41 9.61 -2.01 -5.27
N TYR A 42 8.63 -2.89 -5.17
CA TYR A 42 7.52 -3.00 -6.12
C TYR A 42 6.20 -2.63 -5.44
N LEU A 43 5.48 -1.69 -6.05
CA LEU A 43 4.20 -1.19 -5.56
C LEU A 43 3.06 -1.71 -6.44
N ILE A 44 2.04 -2.29 -5.84
CA ILE A 44 0.75 -2.59 -6.49
C ILE A 44 -0.30 -1.81 -5.71
N ILE A 45 -0.94 -0.88 -6.39
CA ILE A 45 -1.86 0.07 -5.77
C ILE A 45 -3.16 0.05 -6.53
N ASP A 46 -4.24 -0.20 -5.78
CA ASP A 46 -5.63 -0.01 -6.24
C ASP A 46 -5.89 -0.69 -7.59
N PRO A 47 -5.80 -2.04 -7.69
CA PRO A 47 -6.08 -2.73 -8.95
C PRO A 47 -7.49 -2.45 -9.45
N ASP A 48 -7.59 -2.00 -10.71
CA ASP A 48 -8.85 -1.61 -11.35
C ASP A 48 -9.87 -2.75 -11.39
N THR A 49 -11.12 -2.39 -11.17
CA THR A 49 -12.28 -3.23 -11.45
C THR A 49 -12.76 -3.08 -12.91
N LYS A 50 -13.67 -3.95 -13.36
CA LYS A 50 -14.31 -3.81 -14.68
C LYS A 50 -15.18 -2.55 -14.81
N LYS A 51 -15.52 -1.88 -13.71
CA LYS A 51 -16.27 -0.62 -13.71
C LYS A 51 -15.37 0.56 -14.09
N GLU A 52 -14.08 0.49 -13.74
CA GLU A 52 -13.11 1.55 -13.96
C GLU A 52 -12.38 1.38 -15.29
N THR A 53 -12.04 0.14 -15.61
CA THR A 53 -11.33 -0.22 -16.85
C THR A 53 -12.03 -1.39 -17.54
N ALA A 54 -12.37 -1.25 -18.80
CA ALA A 54 -13.12 -2.28 -19.57
C ALA A 54 -12.36 -3.63 -19.66
N LYS A 55 -11.02 -3.60 -19.63
CA LYS A 55 -10.14 -4.78 -19.64
C LYS A 55 -9.06 -4.62 -18.55
N PRO A 56 -9.40 -4.81 -17.27
CA PRO A 56 -8.43 -4.69 -16.19
C PRO A 56 -7.42 -5.83 -16.22
N ASN A 57 -6.21 -5.54 -15.79
CA ASN A 57 -5.14 -6.52 -15.64
C ASN A 57 -5.27 -7.20 -14.27
N PHE A 58 -5.95 -8.34 -14.22
CA PHE A 58 -6.05 -9.13 -13.00
C PHE A 58 -4.74 -9.86 -12.72
N VAL A 59 -4.43 -10.03 -11.44
CA VAL A 59 -3.29 -10.84 -10.99
C VAL A 59 -3.48 -12.29 -11.47
N GLN A 60 -2.46 -12.83 -12.13
CA GLN A 60 -2.44 -14.19 -12.66
C GLN A 60 -1.49 -15.08 -11.84
N LYS A 61 -1.63 -16.40 -11.96
CA LYS A 61 -0.73 -17.36 -11.27
C LYS A 61 0.74 -17.14 -11.61
N THR A 62 1.05 -16.76 -12.85
CA THR A 62 2.41 -16.41 -13.30
C THR A 62 2.94 -15.18 -12.58
N ASP A 63 2.10 -14.16 -12.34
CA ASP A 63 2.48 -12.95 -11.63
C ASP A 63 2.76 -13.25 -10.15
N ILE A 64 1.89 -14.06 -9.52
CA ILE A 64 2.07 -14.53 -8.15
C ILE A 64 3.42 -15.24 -8.00
N GLN A 65 3.75 -16.15 -8.93
CA GLN A 65 5.01 -16.88 -8.91
C GLN A 65 6.21 -15.94 -9.06
N ALA A 66 6.16 -15.00 -10.03
CA ALA A 66 7.25 -14.05 -10.27
C ALA A 66 7.46 -13.14 -9.05
N ILE A 67 6.39 -12.54 -8.53
CA ILE A 67 6.44 -11.62 -7.39
C ILE A 67 6.90 -12.35 -6.12
N SER A 68 6.31 -13.51 -5.81
CA SER A 68 6.66 -14.25 -4.59
C SER A 68 8.13 -14.71 -4.60
N ASN A 69 8.63 -15.18 -5.73
CA ASN A 69 10.05 -15.56 -5.87
C ASN A 69 10.96 -14.34 -5.72
N TRP A 70 10.58 -13.19 -6.31
CA TRP A 70 11.34 -11.95 -6.18
C TRP A 70 11.35 -11.43 -4.74
N VAL A 71 10.21 -11.44 -4.03
CA VAL A 71 10.18 -11.09 -2.60
C VAL A 71 11.05 -12.06 -1.81
N LYS A 72 10.92 -13.38 -2.04
CA LYS A 72 11.74 -14.39 -1.36
C LYS A 72 13.24 -14.16 -1.54
N ALA A 73 13.66 -13.66 -2.69
CA ALA A 73 15.05 -13.33 -3.00
C ALA A 73 15.55 -12.04 -2.31
N GLY A 74 14.65 -11.16 -1.86
CA GLY A 74 15.04 -9.95 -1.13
C GLY A 74 14.25 -8.68 -1.45
N GLY A 75 13.38 -8.69 -2.44
CA GLY A 75 12.56 -7.54 -2.82
C GLY A 75 11.60 -7.08 -1.72
N THR A 76 11.18 -5.84 -1.74
CA THR A 76 10.15 -5.29 -0.86
C THR A 76 8.88 -5.02 -1.66
N LEU A 77 7.79 -5.72 -1.33
CA LEU A 77 6.48 -5.54 -1.96
C LEU A 77 5.60 -4.63 -1.10
N ILE A 78 4.92 -3.67 -1.73
CA ILE A 78 3.87 -2.86 -1.11
C ILE A 78 2.57 -3.12 -1.85
N MET A 79 1.55 -3.56 -1.12
CA MET A 79 0.20 -3.82 -1.62
C MET A 79 -0.79 -2.88 -0.93
N MET A 80 -1.46 -2.05 -1.72
CA MET A 80 -2.50 -1.14 -1.25
C MET A 80 -3.79 -1.47 -1.99
N ALA A 81 -4.82 -1.89 -1.25
CA ALA A 81 -6.16 -2.08 -1.80
C ALA A 81 -6.94 -0.77 -1.80
N ASN A 82 -8.24 -0.85 -1.91
CA ASN A 82 -9.22 0.20 -1.74
C ASN A 82 -10.52 -0.46 -1.24
N ASP A 83 -11.61 0.30 -1.11
CA ASP A 83 -12.91 -0.31 -0.82
C ASP A 83 -13.34 -1.30 -1.92
N THR A 84 -14.29 -2.17 -1.59
CA THR A 84 -14.74 -3.26 -2.48
C THR A 84 -15.44 -2.79 -3.75
N ALA A 85 -15.81 -1.51 -3.85
CA ALA A 85 -16.44 -0.94 -5.04
C ALA A 85 -15.40 -0.48 -6.07
N ASN A 86 -14.19 -0.15 -5.59
CA ASN A 86 -13.14 0.51 -6.36
C ASN A 86 -11.86 -0.33 -6.51
N CYS A 87 -11.75 -1.50 -5.88
CA CYS A 87 -10.58 -2.37 -6.00
C CYS A 87 -10.96 -3.81 -6.39
N GLU A 88 -10.17 -4.40 -7.25
CA GLU A 88 -10.29 -5.80 -7.64
C GLU A 88 -9.70 -6.72 -6.55
N ILE A 89 -10.45 -6.97 -5.51
CA ILE A 89 -10.05 -7.75 -4.33
C ILE A 89 -9.86 -9.25 -4.62
N PRO A 90 -10.71 -9.95 -5.41
CA PRO A 90 -10.63 -11.40 -5.56
C PRO A 90 -9.26 -11.91 -6.04
N HIS A 91 -8.76 -11.42 -7.17
CA HIS A 91 -7.46 -11.85 -7.69
C HIS A 91 -6.29 -11.24 -6.92
N PHE A 92 -6.48 -10.01 -6.37
CA PHE A 92 -5.46 -9.40 -5.51
C PHE A 92 -5.24 -10.22 -4.24
N ASN A 93 -6.30 -10.82 -3.70
CA ASN A 93 -6.23 -11.75 -2.57
C ASN A 93 -5.47 -13.05 -2.87
N GLU A 94 -5.44 -13.52 -4.11
CA GLU A 94 -4.62 -14.70 -4.45
C GLU A 94 -3.13 -14.42 -4.20
N LEU A 95 -2.66 -13.19 -4.49
CA LEU A 95 -1.30 -12.76 -4.17
C LEU A 95 -1.11 -12.49 -2.67
N ALA A 96 -2.03 -11.76 -2.03
CA ALA A 96 -1.91 -11.37 -0.63
C ALA A 96 -1.86 -12.59 0.31
N LYS A 97 -2.62 -13.64 0.03
CA LYS A 97 -2.66 -14.91 0.79
C LYS A 97 -1.30 -15.62 0.85
N ILE A 98 -0.45 -15.46 -0.16
CA ILE A 98 0.93 -16.02 -0.15
C ILE A 98 1.72 -15.46 1.03
N PHE A 99 1.45 -14.22 1.41
CA PHE A 99 2.14 -13.51 2.49
C PHE A 99 1.38 -13.56 3.83
N GLY A 100 0.27 -14.30 3.90
CA GLY A 100 -0.52 -14.47 5.13
C GLY A 100 -1.54 -13.35 5.39
N VAL A 101 -1.96 -12.63 4.36
CA VAL A 101 -2.99 -11.59 4.48
C VAL A 101 -4.13 -11.84 3.50
N GLU A 102 -5.35 -11.50 3.92
CA GLU A 102 -6.53 -11.47 3.06
C GLU A 102 -7.28 -10.16 3.28
N PHE A 103 -7.50 -9.39 2.23
CA PHE A 103 -8.42 -8.25 2.24
C PHE A 103 -9.84 -8.76 2.40
N THR A 104 -10.58 -8.18 3.33
CA THR A 104 -11.96 -8.59 3.62
C THR A 104 -12.98 -7.77 2.82
N ASN A 105 -14.27 -8.10 2.99
CA ASN A 105 -15.37 -7.28 2.46
C ASN A 105 -15.87 -6.25 3.49
N LYS A 106 -15.22 -6.12 4.65
CA LYS A 106 -15.59 -5.18 5.70
C LYS A 106 -14.87 -3.87 5.50
N SER A 107 -15.61 -2.80 5.27
CA SER A 107 -15.06 -1.44 5.16
C SER A 107 -15.06 -0.72 6.50
N ARG A 108 -14.12 0.19 6.70
CA ARG A 108 -14.03 1.10 7.83
C ARG A 108 -13.76 2.53 7.35
N ASN A 109 -13.82 3.46 8.30
CA ASN A 109 -13.52 4.87 8.08
C ASN A 109 -14.32 5.47 6.90
N MET A 110 -15.62 5.18 6.86
CA MET A 110 -16.55 5.71 5.86
C MET A 110 -16.82 7.19 6.15
N VAL A 111 -15.95 8.07 5.64
CA VAL A 111 -15.97 9.50 5.92
C VAL A 111 -17.11 10.18 5.21
N GLN A 112 -17.91 10.96 5.96
CA GLN A 112 -19.05 11.73 5.45
C GLN A 112 -18.69 13.22 5.32
N GLY A 113 -18.63 13.73 4.10
CA GLY A 113 -18.33 15.13 3.84
C GLY A 113 -16.98 15.55 4.44
N THR A 114 -17.00 16.55 5.33
CA THR A 114 -15.80 17.10 5.99
C THR A 114 -15.60 16.59 7.42
N LYS A 115 -16.20 15.47 7.78
CA LYS A 115 -16.01 14.84 9.10
C LYS A 115 -14.67 14.09 9.15
N TRP A 116 -13.58 14.83 9.09
CA TRP A 116 -12.21 14.31 8.98
C TRP A 116 -11.82 13.35 10.10
N GLU A 117 -12.41 13.52 11.29
CA GLU A 117 -12.19 12.65 12.45
C GLU A 117 -12.59 11.20 12.19
N GLN A 118 -13.51 10.95 11.25
CA GLN A 118 -13.93 9.60 10.86
C GLN A 118 -12.85 8.84 10.09
N GLY A 119 -11.89 9.56 9.49
CA GLY A 119 -10.72 9.00 8.80
C GLY A 119 -9.47 8.99 9.67
N ARG A 120 -9.56 9.41 10.95
CA ARG A 120 -8.41 9.48 11.85
C ARG A 120 -7.89 8.09 12.21
N VAL A 121 -6.59 7.94 12.12
CA VAL A 121 -5.86 6.74 12.51
C VAL A 121 -4.66 7.15 13.36
N ASP A 122 -4.69 6.80 14.64
CA ASP A 122 -3.57 7.05 15.54
C ASP A 122 -2.56 5.91 15.44
N ILE A 123 -1.30 6.28 15.23
CA ILE A 123 -0.19 5.33 15.07
C ILE A 123 0.46 5.12 16.45
N PRO A 124 0.46 3.90 16.98
CA PRO A 124 1.03 3.63 18.30
C PRO A 124 2.55 3.82 18.29
N ALA A 125 3.08 4.30 19.42
CA ALA A 125 4.52 4.37 19.64
C ALA A 125 5.16 2.99 19.46
N GLY A 126 6.34 2.96 18.82
CA GLY A 126 7.04 1.70 18.53
C GLY A 126 6.54 0.95 17.30
N ASN A 127 5.62 1.55 16.50
CA ASN A 127 5.22 0.96 15.23
C ASN A 127 6.45 0.61 14.37
N PRO A 128 6.54 -0.59 13.77
CA PRO A 128 7.73 -1.04 13.07
C PRO A 128 8.01 -0.27 11.76
N VAL A 129 7.01 0.37 11.18
CA VAL A 129 7.09 1.12 9.92
C VAL A 129 7.09 2.62 10.19
N PHE A 130 6.07 3.13 10.86
CA PHE A 130 5.83 4.55 11.07
C PHE A 130 6.54 5.04 12.33
N LYS A 131 7.76 5.56 12.18
CA LYS A 131 8.62 5.98 13.30
C LYS A 131 8.38 7.42 13.72
N ASN A 132 8.03 8.28 12.76
CA ASN A 132 7.89 9.72 12.94
C ASN A 132 6.44 10.20 12.80
N THR A 133 5.53 9.32 12.42
CA THR A 133 4.11 9.61 12.21
C THR A 133 3.31 9.23 13.44
N LYS A 134 2.50 10.14 13.95
CA LYS A 134 1.61 9.89 15.10
C LYS A 134 0.16 9.75 14.70
N THR A 135 -0.28 10.48 13.69
CA THR A 135 -1.68 10.50 13.25
C THR A 135 -1.74 10.56 11.74
N ALA A 136 -2.44 9.62 11.13
CA ALA A 136 -2.71 9.60 9.69
C ALA A 136 -4.21 9.78 9.41
N TYR A 137 -4.52 10.19 8.20
CA TYR A 137 -5.87 10.19 7.66
C TYR A 137 -5.99 9.08 6.61
N ILE A 138 -6.86 8.12 6.86
CA ILE A 138 -7.15 6.99 5.96
C ILE A 138 -8.66 6.80 5.93
N LYS A 139 -9.26 6.85 4.75
CA LYS A 139 -10.71 6.73 4.60
C LYS A 139 -11.08 5.51 3.74
N GLU A 140 -12.32 5.03 3.93
CA GLU A 140 -12.96 4.05 3.03
C GLU A 140 -12.15 2.77 2.80
N LEU A 141 -11.36 2.37 3.79
CA LEU A 141 -10.46 1.21 3.71
C LEU A 141 -11.19 -0.12 3.91
N VAL A 142 -10.71 -1.19 3.31
CA VAL A 142 -11.06 -2.57 3.68
C VAL A 142 -10.18 -3.07 4.83
N THR A 143 -10.73 -3.93 5.67
CA THR A 143 -9.97 -4.56 6.76
C THR A 143 -9.21 -5.79 6.27
N LEU A 144 -8.31 -6.30 7.12
CA LEU A 144 -7.44 -7.43 6.82
C LEU A 144 -7.73 -8.61 7.76
N ASN A 145 -7.70 -9.83 7.22
CA ASN A 145 -7.47 -11.03 8.01
C ASN A 145 -5.98 -11.33 7.95
N VAL A 146 -5.31 -11.35 9.12
CA VAL A 146 -3.87 -11.51 9.21
C VAL A 146 -3.51 -12.83 9.90
N LYS A 147 -2.62 -13.60 9.28
CA LYS A 147 -2.06 -14.84 9.84
C LYS A 147 -0.59 -14.97 9.46
N LEU A 148 0.14 -15.81 10.16
CA LEU A 148 1.55 -16.06 9.84
C LEU A 148 1.76 -16.41 8.35
N PRO A 149 2.82 -15.89 7.70
CA PRO A 149 3.96 -15.16 8.28
C PRO A 149 3.72 -13.65 8.52
N ALA A 150 2.54 -13.12 8.16
CA ALA A 150 2.23 -11.72 8.41
C ALA A 150 1.97 -11.44 9.90
N LYS A 151 2.16 -10.18 10.26
CA LYS A 151 1.84 -9.61 11.57
C LYS A 151 1.08 -8.32 11.37
N SER A 152 -0.02 -8.14 12.08
CA SER A 152 -0.69 -6.84 12.16
C SER A 152 0.24 -5.81 12.80
N ILE A 153 0.28 -4.62 12.23
CA ILE A 153 1.05 -3.48 12.75
C ILE A 153 0.16 -2.30 13.13
N LEU A 154 -1.11 -2.36 12.72
CA LEU A 154 -2.10 -1.34 13.04
C LEU A 154 -3.52 -1.93 12.94
N SER A 155 -4.32 -1.67 13.98
CA SER A 155 -5.72 -2.12 14.06
C SER A 155 -6.59 -0.98 14.57
N ILE A 156 -7.85 -0.94 14.15
CA ILE A 156 -8.87 0.02 14.61
C ILE A 156 -10.06 -0.76 15.14
N GLY A 157 -10.38 -0.60 16.44
CA GLY A 157 -11.54 -1.27 17.06
C GLY A 157 -11.51 -2.80 16.89
N GLY A 158 -10.31 -3.39 16.92
CA GLY A 158 -10.11 -4.83 16.79
C GLY A 158 -10.02 -5.35 15.35
N ASP A 159 -10.18 -4.49 14.35
CA ASP A 159 -9.97 -4.85 12.94
C ASP A 159 -8.58 -4.46 12.47
N ASP A 160 -7.85 -5.40 11.91
CA ASP A 160 -6.55 -5.13 11.30
C ASP A 160 -6.70 -4.33 10.01
N ILE A 161 -5.88 -3.29 9.85
CA ILE A 161 -5.90 -2.41 8.67
C ILE A 161 -4.56 -2.33 7.96
N MET A 162 -3.47 -2.62 8.67
CA MET A 162 -2.13 -2.69 8.11
C MET A 162 -1.37 -3.90 8.65
N ALA A 163 -0.63 -4.55 7.79
CA ALA A 163 0.20 -5.68 8.15
C ALA A 163 1.56 -5.64 7.46
N THR A 164 2.54 -6.29 8.05
CA THR A 164 3.82 -6.58 7.42
C THR A 164 4.11 -8.08 7.46
N ALA A 165 4.84 -8.57 6.46
CA ALA A 165 5.33 -9.94 6.46
C ALA A 165 6.82 -9.99 6.12
N LYS A 166 7.52 -10.94 6.72
CA LYS A 166 8.84 -11.36 6.28
C LYS A 166 8.67 -12.61 5.43
N PHE A 167 9.15 -12.58 4.19
CA PHE A 167 9.03 -13.70 3.28
C PHE A 167 10.39 -13.99 2.62
N GLY A 168 11.05 -15.05 3.06
CA GLY A 168 12.45 -15.30 2.71
C GLY A 168 13.34 -14.15 3.16
N LYS A 169 14.09 -13.54 2.23
CA LYS A 169 14.93 -12.35 2.49
C LYS A 169 14.19 -11.04 2.33
N GLY A 170 12.99 -11.04 1.74
CA GLY A 170 12.20 -9.85 1.43
C GLY A 170 11.22 -9.43 2.51
N ASN A 171 10.56 -8.32 2.26
CA ASN A 171 9.52 -7.75 3.12
C ASN A 171 8.25 -7.49 2.32
N VAL A 172 7.12 -7.50 3.01
CA VAL A 172 5.83 -7.11 2.42
C VAL A 172 5.13 -6.16 3.38
N PHE A 173 4.57 -5.07 2.84
CA PHE A 173 3.65 -4.17 3.53
C PHE A 173 2.29 -4.24 2.84
N ILE A 174 1.23 -4.35 3.61
CA ILE A 174 -0.14 -4.50 3.10
C ILE A 174 -1.07 -3.58 3.86
N VAL A 175 -1.92 -2.85 3.15
CA VAL A 175 -2.90 -1.91 3.71
C VAL A 175 -4.17 -1.89 2.89
N GLY A 176 -5.30 -1.65 3.54
CA GLY A 176 -6.64 -1.68 2.95
C GLY A 176 -7.05 -0.47 2.12
N ASP A 177 -6.19 0.54 1.97
CA ASP A 177 -6.49 1.78 1.24
C ASP A 177 -5.21 2.42 0.67
N PRO A 178 -5.26 3.04 -0.52
CA PRO A 178 -4.11 3.71 -1.12
C PRO A 178 -3.99 5.18 -0.65
N TRP A 179 -4.02 5.41 0.62
CA TRP A 179 -4.11 6.67 1.37
C TRP A 179 -2.99 7.70 1.14
N LEU A 180 -1.98 7.35 0.34
CA LEU A 180 -0.85 8.22 0.00
C LEU A 180 -0.99 8.94 -1.35
N TYR A 181 -2.22 9.08 -1.84
CA TYR A 181 -2.47 9.95 -3.00
C TYR A 181 -2.06 11.39 -2.71
N ASN A 182 -1.64 12.12 -3.75
CA ASN A 182 -1.10 13.47 -3.66
C ASN A 182 -1.96 14.40 -2.82
N GLU A 183 -3.28 14.40 -3.05
CA GLU A 183 -4.22 15.26 -2.35
C GLU A 183 -4.32 15.03 -0.85
N TYR A 184 -3.89 13.86 -0.37
CA TYR A 184 -3.84 13.55 1.07
C TYR A 184 -2.43 13.68 1.66
N THR A 185 -1.43 13.95 0.83
CA THR A 185 -0.04 14.10 1.26
C THR A 185 0.51 15.52 1.10
N ASP A 186 -0.07 16.33 0.20
CA ASP A 186 0.40 17.69 -0.09
C ASP A 186 -0.29 18.79 0.76
N GLY A 187 -1.17 18.43 1.68
CA GLY A 187 -1.85 19.35 2.58
C GLY A 187 -3.04 20.09 1.97
N ARG A 188 -3.43 19.79 0.73
CA ARG A 188 -4.54 20.51 0.05
C ARG A 188 -5.93 20.11 0.55
N ARG A 189 -6.13 18.85 0.91
CA ARG A 189 -7.46 18.30 1.21
C ARG A 189 -7.73 18.01 2.67
N ILE A 190 -6.71 17.68 3.44
CA ILE A 190 -6.88 17.27 4.83
C ILE A 190 -6.33 18.30 5.81
N PRO A 191 -6.92 18.41 7.01
CA PRO A 191 -6.38 19.28 8.07
C PRO A 191 -4.91 18.94 8.42
N THR A 192 -4.15 19.96 8.80
CA THR A 192 -2.70 19.88 9.08
C THR A 192 -2.33 19.02 10.29
N ILE A 193 -3.33 18.59 11.09
CA ILE A 193 -3.12 17.64 12.18
C ILE A 193 -2.80 16.23 11.70
N TYR A 194 -3.09 15.91 10.43
CA TYR A 194 -2.78 14.62 9.83
C TYR A 194 -1.42 14.64 9.16
N GLU A 195 -0.61 13.64 9.45
CA GLU A 195 0.80 13.56 9.08
C GLU A 195 1.05 12.60 7.91
N ASN A 196 0.13 12.57 6.92
CA ASN A 196 0.22 11.63 5.80
C ASN A 196 1.53 11.75 5.01
N PHE A 197 2.10 12.97 4.89
CA PHE A 197 3.40 13.15 4.25
C PHE A 197 4.56 12.54 5.07
N ASN A 198 4.52 12.66 6.41
CA ASN A 198 5.49 11.97 7.28
C ASN A 198 5.35 10.46 7.14
N ALA A 199 4.11 9.95 7.06
CA ALA A 199 3.86 8.54 6.86
C ALA A 199 4.35 8.04 5.50
N ALA A 200 4.23 8.86 4.44
CA ALA A 200 4.83 8.56 3.14
C ALA A 200 6.35 8.41 3.22
N LYS A 201 7.02 9.30 3.99
CA LYS A 201 8.47 9.22 4.25
C LYS A 201 8.85 8.00 5.06
N ASP A 202 8.14 7.74 6.16
CA ASP A 202 8.39 6.58 7.01
C ASP A 202 8.27 5.27 6.22
N LEU A 203 7.21 5.11 5.41
CA LEU A 203 6.99 3.91 4.61
C LEU A 203 8.04 3.76 3.50
N ALA A 204 8.44 4.87 2.85
CA ALA A 204 9.51 4.83 1.83
C ALA A 204 10.85 4.42 2.45
N LYS A 205 11.23 4.99 3.60
CA LYS A 205 12.44 4.60 4.33
C LYS A 205 12.43 3.13 4.73
N TRP A 206 11.30 2.65 5.27
CA TRP A 206 11.15 1.25 5.63
C TRP A 206 11.28 0.33 4.40
N ALA A 207 10.66 0.70 3.28
CA ALA A 207 10.71 -0.07 2.05
C ALA A 207 12.12 -0.16 1.46
N LEU A 208 12.85 0.95 1.45
CA LEU A 208 14.25 1.04 1.00
C LEU A 208 15.24 0.52 2.05
N ARG A 209 14.80 0.21 3.28
CA ARG A 209 15.64 -0.24 4.41
C ARG A 209 16.73 0.78 4.79
N VAL A 210 16.43 2.06 4.63
CA VAL A 210 17.31 3.17 5.02
C VAL A 210 16.84 3.77 6.37
N LYS A 211 17.79 4.45 7.08
CA LYS A 211 17.53 5.05 8.39
C LYS A 211 16.89 6.44 8.29
#